data_95001f963476dc7df0f9e2e74105b41f
#
_entry.id   95001f963476dc7df0f9e2e74105b41f
#
_cell.length_a   1.000
_cell.length_b   1.000
_cell.length_c   1.000
_cell.angle_alpha   90.00
_cell.angle_beta   90.00
_cell.angle_gamma   90.00
#
_symmetry.space_group_name_H-M   'P 1'
#
loop_
_entity.id
_entity.type
_entity.pdbx_description
1 polymer ?
#
loop_
_entity_poly.entity_id
_entity_poly.type
_entity_poly.pdbx_seq_one_letter_code
_entity_poly.pdbx_strand_id
1 'polypeptide(L)'
;MTLILDSGGVSALAGQRARLAELRRRELWRRELWPAQVPAVVLTGVFTGDHWRDFHVNRLLRMCQILGVDEQLARNAALLRTRSGRAATIAATDAIVAALAVGQADPIVLTSDPDDLAALVADHSASVAIARA
;
A
#
# COMPACT_ATOMS: atom_id res chain seq x y z
N MET A 1 -6.56 12.54 5.87
CA MET A 1 -6.15 11.71 4.70
C MET A 1 -5.10 10.70 5.12
N THR A 2 -5.12 9.53 4.52
CA THR A 2 -4.19 8.45 4.86
C THR A 2 -3.62 7.88 3.57
N LEU A 3 -2.29 7.93 3.40
CA LEU A 3 -1.60 7.28 2.28
C LEU A 3 -1.23 5.85 2.68
N ILE A 4 -1.60 4.90 1.85
CA ILE A 4 -1.27 3.49 2.03
C ILE A 4 -0.44 3.03 0.84
N LEU A 5 0.66 2.33 1.10
CA LEU A 5 1.53 1.79 0.07
C LEU A 5 1.41 0.27 0.02
N ASP A 6 1.20 -0.26 -1.18
CA ASP A 6 1.42 -1.67 -1.47
C ASP A 6 2.87 -1.92 -1.90
N SER A 7 3.19 -3.13 -2.35
CA SER A 7 4.55 -3.47 -2.81
C SER A 7 5.01 -2.57 -3.95
N GLY A 8 4.13 -2.29 -4.92
CA GLY A 8 4.42 -1.39 -6.03
C GLY A 8 4.64 0.05 -5.59
N GLY A 9 3.83 0.53 -4.64
CA GLY A 9 3.99 1.86 -4.06
C GLY A 9 5.32 2.02 -3.32
N VAL A 10 5.68 1.05 -2.50
CA VAL A 10 6.98 1.02 -1.80
C VAL A 10 8.13 1.01 -2.80
N SER A 11 8.09 0.13 -3.78
CA SER A 11 9.15 0.00 -4.79
C SER A 11 9.32 1.27 -5.62
N ALA A 12 8.23 1.90 -6.00
CA ALA A 12 8.26 3.14 -6.77
C ALA A 12 8.92 4.29 -5.99
N LEU A 13 8.52 4.48 -4.73
CA LEU A 13 9.09 5.54 -3.88
C LEU A 13 10.54 5.24 -3.49
N ALA A 14 10.89 3.99 -3.22
CA ALA A 14 12.25 3.58 -2.89
C ALA A 14 13.20 3.68 -4.09
N GLY A 15 12.69 3.46 -5.31
CA GLY A 15 13.47 3.52 -6.55
C GLY A 15 13.74 4.91 -7.08
N GLN A 16 13.12 5.95 -6.52
CA GLN A 16 13.36 7.33 -6.94
C GLN A 16 14.76 7.82 -6.55
N ARG A 17 15.35 8.68 -7.39
CA ARG A 17 16.59 9.38 -7.03
C ARG A 17 16.39 10.16 -5.74
N ALA A 18 17.42 10.23 -4.90
CA ALA A 18 17.35 10.82 -3.56
C ALA A 18 16.70 12.21 -3.53
N ARG A 19 17.03 13.08 -4.51
CA ARG A 19 16.45 14.43 -4.59
C ARG A 19 14.96 14.41 -4.91
N LEU A 20 14.54 13.56 -5.87
CA LEU A 20 13.13 13.42 -6.21
C LEU A 20 12.35 12.80 -5.06
N ALA A 21 12.92 11.80 -4.39
CA ALA A 21 12.32 11.17 -3.22
C ALA A 21 12.11 12.20 -2.10
N GLU A 22 13.07 13.08 -1.85
CA GLU A 22 12.95 14.14 -0.84
C GLU A 22 11.85 15.14 -1.20
N LEU A 23 11.82 15.61 -2.45
CA LEU A 23 10.78 16.53 -2.90
C LEU A 23 9.39 15.90 -2.79
N ARG A 24 9.27 14.61 -3.17
CA ARG A 24 8.02 13.88 -3.06
C ARG A 24 7.57 13.75 -1.61
N ARG A 25 8.46 13.43 -0.68
CA ARG A 25 8.13 13.34 0.75
C ARG A 25 7.67 14.68 1.30
N ARG A 26 8.33 15.77 0.94
CA ARG A 26 7.92 17.13 1.36
C ARG A 26 6.53 17.48 0.86
N GLU A 27 6.22 17.11 -0.37
CA GLU A 27 4.90 17.31 -0.96
C GLU A 27 3.84 16.49 -0.20
N LEU A 28 4.09 15.21 0.03
CA LEU A 28 3.18 14.33 0.78
C LEU A 28 3.00 14.80 2.22
N TRP A 29 4.07 15.27 2.87
CA TRP A 29 3.99 15.83 4.21
C TRP A 29 3.11 17.08 4.25
N ARG A 30 3.28 17.99 3.30
CA ARG A 30 2.45 19.19 3.20
C ARG A 30 0.97 18.86 3.00
N ARG A 31 0.67 17.78 2.31
CA ARG A 31 -0.70 17.30 2.08
C ARG A 31 -1.24 16.43 3.21
N GLU A 32 -0.52 16.36 4.31
CA GLU A 32 -0.86 15.50 5.46
C GLU A 32 -0.98 14.00 5.10
N LEU A 33 -0.28 13.57 4.06
CA LEU A 33 -0.26 12.19 3.58
C LEU A 33 0.94 11.39 4.11
N TRP A 34 1.86 12.06 4.78
CA TRP A 34 3.04 11.42 5.32
C TRP A 34 3.04 11.51 6.86
N PRO A 35 3.43 10.47 7.62
CA PRO A 35 4.00 9.20 7.14
C PRO A 35 2.95 8.29 6.48
N ALA A 36 3.38 7.57 5.44
CA ALA A 36 2.55 6.57 4.81
C ALA A 36 2.40 5.34 5.69
N GLN A 37 1.29 4.64 5.54
CA GLN A 37 1.04 3.35 6.20
C GLN A 37 1.37 2.20 5.26
N VAL A 38 2.01 1.17 5.80
CA VAL A 38 2.37 -0.04 5.05
C VAL A 38 1.96 -1.26 5.87
N PRO A 39 1.06 -2.11 5.39
CA PRO A 39 0.78 -3.38 6.08
C PRO A 39 2.05 -4.24 6.12
N ALA A 40 2.34 -4.84 7.26
CA ALA A 40 3.56 -5.63 7.45
C ALA A 40 3.74 -6.74 6.40
N VAL A 41 2.66 -7.33 5.91
CA VAL A 41 2.69 -8.38 4.88
C VAL A 41 3.32 -7.88 3.57
N VAL A 42 3.24 -6.59 3.27
CA VAL A 42 3.85 -5.99 2.06
C VAL A 42 5.37 -6.18 2.05
N LEU A 43 6.00 -6.25 3.23
CA LEU A 43 7.43 -6.45 3.35
C LEU A 43 7.90 -7.75 2.69
N THR A 44 7.05 -8.77 2.68
CA THR A 44 7.39 -10.06 2.04
C THR A 44 7.57 -9.95 0.54
N GLY A 45 6.97 -8.96 -0.10
CA GLY A 45 7.05 -8.74 -1.54
C GLY A 45 8.06 -7.69 -1.98
N VAL A 46 8.60 -6.87 -1.06
CA VAL A 46 9.50 -5.76 -1.42
C VAL A 46 10.97 -6.06 -1.18
N PHE A 47 11.30 -6.98 -0.27
CA PHE A 47 12.68 -7.41 -0.04
C PHE A 47 13.10 -8.47 -1.07
N THR A 48 14.30 -8.32 -1.63
CA THR A 48 14.79 -9.15 -2.74
C THR A 48 16.03 -9.97 -2.40
N GLY A 49 16.70 -9.66 -1.29
CA GLY A 49 18.02 -10.18 -0.97
C GLY A 49 19.18 -9.43 -1.64
N ASP A 50 18.88 -8.51 -2.55
CA ASP A 50 19.89 -7.60 -3.11
C ASP A 50 20.18 -6.48 -2.12
N HIS A 51 21.45 -6.38 -1.69
CA HIS A 51 21.85 -5.46 -0.62
C HIS A 51 21.52 -3.99 -0.93
N TRP A 52 21.79 -3.54 -2.14
CA TRP A 52 21.57 -2.15 -2.53
C TRP A 52 20.08 -1.80 -2.65
N ARG A 53 19.33 -2.70 -3.27
CA ARG A 53 17.89 -2.50 -3.43
C ARG A 53 17.18 -2.54 -2.09
N ASP A 54 17.52 -3.48 -1.25
CA ASP A 54 16.92 -3.63 0.08
C ASP A 54 17.33 -2.47 1.01
N PHE A 55 18.52 -1.89 0.82
CA PHE A 55 18.93 -0.68 1.54
C PHE A 55 17.97 0.48 1.30
N HIS A 56 17.62 0.76 0.06
CA HIS A 56 16.70 1.85 -0.28
C HIS A 56 15.28 1.58 0.22
N VAL A 57 14.82 0.34 0.14
CA VAL A 57 13.54 -0.09 0.69
C VAL A 57 13.51 0.10 2.20
N ASN A 58 14.52 -0.37 2.92
CA ASN A 58 14.62 -0.20 4.37
C ASN A 58 14.62 1.27 4.77
N ARG A 59 15.34 2.11 4.03
CA ARG A 59 15.41 3.54 4.30
C ARG A 59 14.03 4.20 4.18
N LEU A 60 13.25 3.82 3.16
CA LEU A 60 11.88 4.29 3.00
C LEU A 60 10.99 3.80 4.12
N LEU A 61 11.02 2.50 4.42
CA LEU A 61 10.15 1.88 5.43
C LEU A 61 10.37 2.44 6.83
N ARG A 62 11.58 2.87 7.17
CA ARG A 62 11.86 3.54 8.46
C ARG A 62 11.12 4.86 8.63
N MET A 63 10.70 5.48 7.53
CA MET A 63 9.93 6.71 7.54
C MET A 63 8.42 6.47 7.40
N CYS A 64 8.00 5.20 7.30
CA CYS A 64 6.61 4.80 7.21
C CYS A 64 6.14 4.23 8.55
N GLN A 65 4.82 4.17 8.70
CA GLN A 65 4.19 3.44 9.77
C GLN A 65 3.89 2.02 9.30
N ILE A 66 4.57 1.03 9.87
CA ILE A 66 4.33 -0.37 9.56
C ILE A 66 3.22 -0.89 10.47
N LEU A 67 2.15 -1.41 9.89
CA LEU A 67 0.99 -1.90 10.62
C LEU A 67 0.92 -3.43 10.59
N GLY A 68 0.74 -4.03 11.76
CA GLY A 68 0.54 -5.48 11.87
C GLY A 68 -0.76 -5.93 11.21
N VAL A 69 -0.79 -7.19 10.79
CA VAL A 69 -1.99 -7.83 10.25
C VAL A 69 -2.54 -8.78 11.31
N ASP A 70 -3.63 -8.37 11.95
CA ASP A 70 -4.32 -9.21 12.94
C ASP A 70 -5.39 -10.09 12.26
N GLU A 71 -6.04 -10.93 13.07
CA GLU A 71 -7.07 -11.83 12.57
C GLU A 71 -8.24 -11.08 11.93
N GLN A 72 -8.69 -9.98 12.53
CA GLN A 72 -9.83 -9.21 12.03
C GLN A 72 -9.52 -8.60 10.66
N LEU A 73 -8.34 -8.02 10.50
CA LEU A 73 -7.92 -7.45 9.21
C LEU A 73 -7.81 -8.55 8.15
N ALA A 74 -7.24 -9.70 8.49
CA ALA A 74 -7.15 -10.84 7.59
C ALA A 74 -8.52 -11.36 7.16
N ARG A 75 -9.48 -11.44 8.07
CA ARG A 75 -10.86 -11.84 7.76
C ARG A 75 -11.55 -10.83 6.85
N ASN A 76 -11.38 -9.55 7.11
CA ASN A 76 -11.93 -8.49 6.26
C ASN A 76 -11.34 -8.57 4.84
N ALA A 77 -10.04 -8.81 4.73
CA ALA A 77 -9.37 -8.99 3.45
C ALA A 77 -9.92 -10.20 2.67
N ALA A 78 -10.11 -11.32 3.35
CA ALA A 78 -10.70 -12.53 2.75
C ALA A 78 -12.10 -12.26 2.20
N LEU A 79 -12.89 -11.49 2.93
CA LEU A 79 -14.25 -11.12 2.52
C LEU A 79 -14.26 -10.25 1.26
N LEU A 80 -13.40 -9.23 1.21
CA LEU A 80 -13.25 -8.37 0.03
C LEU A 80 -12.81 -9.19 -1.19
N ARG A 81 -11.86 -10.08 -1.00
CA ARG A 81 -11.33 -10.94 -2.07
C ARG A 81 -12.42 -11.86 -2.62
N THR A 82 -13.21 -12.46 -1.76
CA THR A 82 -14.34 -13.33 -2.15
C THR A 82 -15.40 -12.52 -2.90
N ARG A 83 -15.78 -11.36 -2.39
CA ARG A 83 -16.80 -10.49 -3.01
C ARG A 83 -16.38 -9.91 -4.36
N SER A 84 -15.08 -9.79 -4.60
CA SER A 84 -14.56 -9.32 -5.89
C SER A 84 -14.89 -10.26 -7.05
N GLY A 85 -15.21 -11.53 -6.75
CA GLY A 85 -15.38 -12.58 -7.75
C GLY A 85 -14.07 -13.01 -8.42
N ARG A 86 -12.92 -12.52 -7.96
CA ARG A 86 -11.60 -12.73 -8.55
C ARG A 86 -10.60 -13.34 -7.56
N ALA A 87 -11.09 -14.09 -6.57
CA ALA A 87 -10.26 -14.67 -5.52
C ALA A 87 -9.13 -15.58 -6.06
N ALA A 88 -9.31 -16.19 -7.23
CA ALA A 88 -8.27 -17.04 -7.84
C ALA A 88 -7.14 -16.23 -8.51
N THR A 89 -7.35 -14.96 -8.82
CA THR A 89 -6.40 -14.14 -9.59
C THR A 89 -5.83 -12.95 -8.81
N ILE A 90 -6.54 -12.46 -7.80
CA ILE A 90 -6.07 -11.35 -6.96
C ILE A 90 -5.23 -11.89 -5.81
N ALA A 91 -4.05 -11.32 -5.61
CA ALA A 91 -3.15 -11.70 -4.53
C ALA A 91 -3.76 -11.41 -3.15
N ALA A 92 -3.52 -12.30 -2.19
CA ALA A 92 -3.96 -12.09 -0.80
C ALA A 92 -3.37 -10.81 -0.19
N THR A 93 -2.13 -10.45 -0.55
CA THR A 93 -1.47 -9.22 -0.10
C THR A 93 -2.25 -7.98 -0.54
N ASP A 94 -2.72 -7.93 -1.79
CA ASP A 94 -3.54 -6.83 -2.29
C ASP A 94 -4.87 -6.72 -1.54
N ALA A 95 -5.47 -7.85 -1.18
CA ALA A 95 -6.69 -7.87 -0.39
C ALA A 95 -6.47 -7.28 1.03
N ILE A 96 -5.31 -7.51 1.64
CA ILE A 96 -4.96 -6.95 2.94
C ILE A 96 -4.77 -5.43 2.83
N VAL A 97 -4.10 -4.96 1.78
CA VAL A 97 -3.97 -3.52 1.50
C VAL A 97 -5.34 -2.86 1.34
N ALA A 98 -6.23 -3.48 0.57
CA ALA A 98 -7.59 -3.00 0.37
C ALA A 98 -8.39 -2.95 1.67
N ALA A 99 -8.31 -3.99 2.49
CA ALA A 99 -9.02 -4.05 3.76
C ALA A 99 -8.52 -2.98 4.74
N LEU A 100 -7.21 -2.72 4.78
CA LEU A 100 -6.65 -1.64 5.56
C LEU A 100 -7.20 -0.29 5.09
N ALA A 101 -7.22 -0.06 3.77
CA ALA A 101 -7.72 1.19 3.18
C ALA A 101 -9.18 1.46 3.53
N VAL A 102 -10.04 0.45 3.42
CA VAL A 102 -11.47 0.58 3.74
C VAL A 102 -11.70 1.04 5.19
N GLY A 103 -10.82 0.65 6.10
CA GLY A 103 -10.91 1.03 7.53
C GLY A 103 -10.30 2.39 7.88
N GLN A 104 -9.71 3.11 6.92
CA GLN A 104 -9.06 4.41 7.18
C GLN A 104 -9.92 5.59 6.76
N ALA A 105 -9.62 6.77 7.32
CA ALA A 105 -10.26 8.02 6.92
C ALA A 105 -9.59 8.57 5.65
N ASP A 106 -10.40 8.88 4.63
CA ASP A 106 -9.94 9.43 3.35
C ASP A 106 -8.69 8.71 2.80
N PRO A 107 -8.75 7.37 2.60
CA PRO A 107 -7.59 6.61 2.21
C PRO A 107 -7.22 6.84 0.74
N ILE A 108 -5.92 6.90 0.49
CA ILE A 108 -5.33 6.89 -0.85
C ILE A 108 -4.36 5.72 -0.92
N VAL A 109 -4.57 4.80 -1.84
CA VAL A 109 -3.66 3.67 -2.07
C VAL A 109 -2.78 3.96 -3.27
N LEU A 110 -1.46 3.95 -3.07
CA LEU A 110 -0.48 4.02 -4.15
C LEU A 110 -0.08 2.60 -4.53
N THR A 111 -0.36 2.21 -5.76
CA THR A 111 -0.24 0.81 -6.23
C THR A 111 0.23 0.72 -7.67
N SER A 112 0.92 -0.37 -8.00
CA SER A 112 1.19 -0.74 -9.40
C SER A 112 0.05 -1.55 -10.03
N ASP A 113 -0.91 -2.02 -9.23
CA ASP A 113 -2.05 -2.85 -9.68
C ASP A 113 -3.40 -2.16 -9.40
N PRO A 114 -3.67 -1.00 -10.00
CA PRO A 114 -4.87 -0.22 -9.70
C PRO A 114 -6.16 -0.95 -10.02
N ASP A 115 -6.18 -1.80 -11.04
CA ASP A 115 -7.39 -2.54 -11.44
C ASP A 115 -7.77 -3.59 -10.39
N ASP A 116 -6.79 -4.29 -9.83
CA ASP A 116 -7.03 -5.28 -8.78
C ASP A 116 -7.52 -4.60 -7.50
N LEU A 117 -6.90 -3.49 -7.12
CA LEU A 117 -7.35 -2.70 -5.95
C LEU A 117 -8.76 -2.15 -6.17
N ALA A 118 -9.08 -1.65 -7.36
CA ALA A 118 -10.41 -1.17 -7.68
C ALA A 118 -11.46 -2.28 -7.57
N ALA A 119 -11.16 -3.49 -8.04
CA ALA A 119 -12.06 -4.63 -7.91
C ALA A 119 -12.30 -5.01 -6.43
N LEU A 120 -11.26 -4.97 -5.60
CA LEU A 120 -11.36 -5.31 -4.17
C LEU A 120 -12.22 -4.30 -3.39
N VAL A 121 -12.15 -3.02 -3.74
CA VAL A 121 -12.88 -1.95 -3.04
C VAL A 121 -14.13 -1.48 -3.79
N ALA A 122 -14.62 -2.25 -4.75
CA ALA A 122 -15.74 -1.85 -5.61
C ALA A 122 -16.96 -1.38 -4.82
N ASP A 123 -17.30 -2.04 -3.72
CA ASP A 123 -18.42 -1.67 -2.85
C ASP A 123 -18.10 -0.43 -1.96
N HIS A 124 -16.85 0.01 -1.95
CA HIS A 124 -16.34 1.13 -1.15
C HIS A 124 -15.66 2.21 -2.02
N SER A 125 -15.88 2.19 -3.34
CA SER A 125 -15.17 3.03 -4.29
C SER A 125 -15.33 4.53 -4.05
N ALA A 126 -16.44 4.95 -3.44
CA ALA A 126 -16.69 6.35 -3.09
C ALA A 126 -15.78 6.86 -1.96
N SER A 127 -15.19 5.95 -1.16
CA SER A 127 -14.38 6.30 0.01
C SER A 127 -12.90 5.97 -0.13
N VAL A 128 -12.49 5.24 -1.17
CA VAL A 128 -11.09 4.84 -1.40
C VAL A 128 -10.59 5.40 -2.72
N ALA A 129 -9.58 6.27 -2.66
CA ALA A 129 -8.89 6.75 -3.85
C ALA A 129 -7.71 5.83 -4.18
N ILE A 130 -7.49 5.58 -5.47
CA ILE A 130 -6.42 4.73 -5.97
C ILE A 130 -5.54 5.56 -6.91
N ALA A 131 -4.24 5.58 -6.64
CA ALA A 131 -3.25 6.24 -7.48
C ALA A 131 -2.25 5.23 -8.02
N ARG A 132 -1.89 5.36 -9.28
CA ARG A 132 -0.88 4.50 -9.90
C ARG A 132 0.51 4.91 -9.44
N ALA A 133 1.25 3.92 -9.01
CA ALA A 133 2.66 4.11 -8.63
C ALA A 133 3.57 4.22 -9.87
#